data_b9230682a527918ef3d8d130151be057
#
_entry.id   b9230682a527918ef3d8d130151be057
#
_cell.length_a   1.000
_cell.length_b   1.000
_cell.length_c   1.000
_cell.angle_alpha   90.00
_cell.angle_beta   90.00
_cell.angle_gamma   90.00
#
_symmetry.space_group_name_H-M   'P 1'
#
loop_
_entity.id
_entity.type
_entity.pdbx_description
1 polymer ?
#
loop_
_entity_poly.entity_id
_entity_poly.type
_entity_poly.pdbx_seq_one_letter_code
_entity_poly.pdbx_strand_id
1 'polypeptide(L)'
;MLADLYDFDKTVFDGESGSEFWLFCLKRHPSIIRFLPKQAAGLFGHYVFRKISKKRSKELFYSYLKAIDAEKEAELFWEEKADKMNDWFNPREHDVKTVVCSASPVFQIKPVCDKLGVDLLIATRMNPSTGLIEGENCKSTEKVFRLKKEAADYEFRDVYTDNPVSDGPILELATRKKIHIQGGKRSEI
;
A
#
# COMPACT_ATOMS: atom_id res chain seq x y z
N MET A 1 -19.04 10.19 8.89
CA MET A 1 -17.94 11.17 9.04
C MET A 1 -17.40 11.51 7.66
N LEU A 2 -17.13 12.83 7.38
CA LEU A 2 -16.53 13.21 6.10
C LEU A 2 -15.03 12.92 6.10
N ALA A 3 -14.53 12.34 4.98
CA ALA A 3 -13.14 11.96 4.83
C ALA A 3 -12.65 12.16 3.40
N ASP A 4 -11.34 12.31 3.23
CA ASP A 4 -10.67 12.13 1.93
C ASP A 4 -9.99 10.76 1.90
N LEU A 5 -10.07 10.07 0.76
CA LEU A 5 -9.57 8.73 0.55
C LEU A 5 -8.35 8.73 -0.35
N TYR A 6 -7.29 8.07 0.07
CA TYR A 6 -6.02 8.02 -0.65
C TYR A 6 -5.57 6.58 -0.92
N ASP A 7 -5.13 6.29 -2.13
CA ASP A 7 -4.17 5.20 -2.34
C ASP A 7 -2.82 5.59 -1.75
N PHE A 8 -1.87 4.68 -1.64
CA PHE A 8 -0.59 4.93 -0.98
C PHE A 8 0.58 5.07 -1.96
N ASP A 9 0.93 3.98 -2.65
CA ASP A 9 2.08 3.94 -3.56
C ASP A 9 1.86 4.86 -4.77
N LYS A 10 2.85 5.70 -5.12
CA LYS A 10 2.76 6.74 -6.17
C LYS A 10 1.64 7.77 -5.98
N THR A 11 0.93 7.69 -4.86
CA THR A 11 -0.11 8.65 -4.49
C THR A 11 0.35 9.48 -3.30
N VAL A 12 0.41 8.92 -2.10
CA VAL A 12 0.93 9.57 -0.89
C VAL A 12 2.46 9.50 -0.87
N PHE A 13 3.00 8.36 -1.19
CA PHE A 13 4.42 8.07 -1.29
C PHE A 13 4.86 8.13 -2.76
N ASP A 14 5.89 8.92 -3.08
CA ASP A 14 6.46 9.00 -4.42
C ASP A 14 7.41 7.82 -4.68
N GLY A 15 6.83 6.63 -4.77
CA GLY A 15 7.54 5.38 -4.99
C GLY A 15 6.65 4.15 -4.88
N GLU A 16 7.28 3.00 -5.02
CA GLU A 16 6.67 1.69 -4.83
C GLU A 16 7.19 1.09 -3.50
N SER A 17 6.44 1.25 -2.44
CA SER A 17 6.88 0.87 -1.08
C SER A 17 7.32 -0.59 -0.97
N GLY A 18 6.65 -1.51 -1.67
CA GLY A 18 6.97 -2.93 -1.62
C GLY A 18 8.35 -3.27 -2.20
N SER A 19 8.68 -2.77 -3.38
CA SER A 19 9.98 -3.01 -4.02
C SER A 19 11.13 -2.23 -3.36
N GLU A 20 10.87 -1.00 -2.93
CA GLU A 20 11.87 -0.19 -2.23
C GLU A 20 12.19 -0.79 -0.85
N PHE A 21 11.19 -1.29 -0.13
CA PHE A 21 11.39 -2.00 1.13
C PHE A 21 12.20 -3.29 0.95
N TRP A 22 11.92 -4.06 -0.11
CA TRP A 22 12.72 -5.24 -0.44
C TRP A 22 14.18 -4.87 -0.69
N LEU A 23 14.47 -3.82 -1.47
CA LEU A 23 15.83 -3.35 -1.74
C LEU A 23 16.53 -2.84 -0.48
N PHE A 24 15.82 -2.14 0.38
CA PHE A 24 16.30 -1.69 1.69
C PHE A 24 16.70 -2.89 2.56
N CYS A 25 15.80 -3.87 2.69
CA CYS A 25 16.09 -5.09 3.45
C CYS A 25 17.25 -5.90 2.84
N LEU A 26 17.39 -5.97 1.51
CA LEU A 26 18.49 -6.67 0.85
C LEU A 26 19.85 -6.05 1.18
N LYS A 27 19.94 -4.71 1.24
CA LYS A 27 21.18 -4.02 1.62
C LYS A 27 21.58 -4.32 3.06
N ARG A 28 20.63 -4.40 3.97
CA ARG A 28 20.87 -4.64 5.41
C ARG A 28 21.04 -6.12 5.75
N HIS A 29 20.36 -6.99 5.01
CA HIS A 29 20.32 -8.44 5.19
C HIS A 29 20.62 -9.17 3.88
N PRO A 30 21.87 -9.18 3.37
CA PRO A 30 22.18 -9.77 2.06
C PRO A 30 21.79 -11.25 1.92
N SER A 31 21.68 -11.96 3.04
CA SER A 31 21.26 -13.37 3.06
C SER A 31 19.86 -13.62 2.50
N ILE A 32 18.99 -12.57 2.42
CA ILE A 32 17.64 -12.71 1.84
C ILE A 32 17.66 -12.96 0.32
N ILE A 33 18.80 -12.76 -0.34
CA ILE A 33 18.98 -13.10 -1.76
C ILE A 33 18.63 -14.56 -2.08
N ARG A 34 18.76 -15.47 -1.09
CA ARG A 34 18.38 -16.89 -1.22
C ARG A 34 16.89 -17.11 -1.55
N PHE A 35 16.06 -16.10 -1.32
CA PHE A 35 14.62 -16.16 -1.66
C PHE A 35 14.30 -15.77 -3.11
N LEU A 36 15.27 -15.21 -3.86
CA LEU A 36 15.09 -14.82 -5.27
C LEU A 36 14.47 -15.91 -6.15
N PRO A 37 14.87 -17.20 -6.06
CA PRO A 37 14.24 -18.22 -6.88
C PRO A 37 12.72 -18.36 -6.62
N LYS A 38 12.28 -18.23 -5.38
CA LYS A 38 10.84 -18.24 -5.02
C LYS A 38 10.12 -17.00 -5.54
N GLN A 39 10.75 -15.84 -5.43
CA GLN A 39 10.22 -14.56 -5.91
C GLN A 39 10.07 -14.60 -7.43
N ALA A 40 11.10 -15.07 -8.13
CA ALA A 40 11.07 -15.26 -9.61
C ALA A 40 9.96 -16.25 -10.02
N ALA A 41 9.86 -17.40 -9.34
CA ALA A 41 8.79 -18.36 -9.58
C ALA A 41 7.40 -17.74 -9.39
N GLY A 42 7.24 -16.86 -8.39
CA GLY A 42 6.02 -16.10 -8.16
C GLY A 42 5.67 -15.17 -9.31
N LEU A 43 6.63 -14.37 -9.76
CA LEU A 43 6.45 -13.41 -10.84
C LEU A 43 6.17 -14.13 -12.18
N PHE A 44 7.00 -15.09 -12.58
CA PHE A 44 6.80 -15.85 -13.82
C PHE A 44 5.51 -16.67 -13.78
N GLY A 45 5.21 -17.30 -12.64
CA GLY A 45 3.99 -18.07 -12.47
C GLY A 45 2.71 -17.25 -12.62
N HIS A 46 2.72 -15.99 -12.19
CA HIS A 46 1.58 -15.09 -12.31
C HIS A 46 1.54 -14.37 -13.68
N TYR A 47 2.61 -13.66 -14.04
CA TYR A 47 2.57 -12.74 -15.18
C TYR A 47 2.80 -13.44 -16.53
N VAL A 48 3.60 -14.49 -16.56
CA VAL A 48 3.95 -15.20 -17.81
C VAL A 48 3.06 -16.42 -17.99
N PHE A 49 3.06 -17.32 -17.02
CA PHE A 49 2.34 -18.59 -17.14
C PHE A 49 0.88 -18.52 -16.71
N ARG A 50 0.46 -17.48 -16.00
CA ARG A 50 -0.90 -17.29 -15.46
C ARG A 50 -1.42 -18.50 -14.65
N LYS A 51 -0.51 -19.26 -14.02
CA LYS A 51 -0.82 -20.48 -13.26
C LYS A 51 -1.06 -20.26 -11.78
N ILE A 52 -0.65 -19.09 -11.26
CA ILE A 52 -0.83 -18.75 -9.84
C ILE A 52 -1.56 -17.41 -9.69
N SER A 53 -2.29 -17.29 -8.58
CA SER A 53 -3.01 -16.05 -8.27
C SER A 53 -2.05 -14.90 -7.95
N LYS A 54 -2.53 -13.66 -8.10
CA LYS A 54 -1.79 -12.46 -7.70
C LYS A 54 -1.46 -12.47 -6.20
N LYS A 55 -2.39 -12.93 -5.36
CA LYS A 55 -2.17 -13.13 -3.93
C LYS A 55 -0.96 -14.04 -3.70
N ARG A 56 -0.95 -15.23 -4.32
CA ARG A 56 0.15 -16.19 -4.17
C ARG A 56 1.48 -15.65 -4.69
N SER A 57 1.48 -14.93 -5.81
CA SER A 57 2.68 -14.27 -6.34
C SER A 57 3.26 -13.28 -5.30
N LYS A 58 2.39 -12.48 -4.66
CA LYS A 58 2.78 -11.53 -3.63
C LYS A 58 3.33 -12.23 -2.37
N GLU A 59 2.72 -13.32 -1.93
CA GLU A 59 3.23 -14.11 -0.81
C GLU A 59 4.62 -14.69 -1.09
N LEU A 60 4.86 -15.14 -2.33
CA LEU A 60 6.18 -15.62 -2.75
C LEU A 60 7.20 -14.47 -2.79
N PHE A 61 6.80 -13.28 -3.23
CA PHE A 61 7.64 -12.09 -3.17
C PHE A 61 8.06 -11.76 -1.74
N TYR A 62 7.12 -11.76 -0.80
CA TYR A 62 7.37 -11.46 0.61
C TYR A 62 7.92 -12.65 1.42
N SER A 63 8.25 -13.79 0.80
CA SER A 63 8.76 -14.97 1.50
C SER A 63 10.06 -14.73 2.29
N TYR A 64 10.81 -13.67 1.98
CA TYR A 64 12.04 -13.27 2.67
C TYR A 64 11.82 -12.73 4.08
N LEU A 65 10.61 -12.31 4.42
CA LEU A 65 10.27 -11.81 5.76
C LEU A 65 10.56 -12.83 6.87
N LYS A 66 10.55 -14.12 6.53
CA LYS A 66 10.93 -15.21 7.46
C LYS A 66 12.34 -15.12 8.02
N ALA A 67 13.19 -14.30 7.41
CA ALA A 67 14.62 -14.20 7.74
C ALA A 67 15.00 -12.88 8.42
N ILE A 68 14.04 -11.99 8.66
CA ILE A 68 14.28 -10.65 9.22
C ILE A 68 13.18 -10.31 10.23
N ASP A 69 13.42 -9.30 11.04
CA ASP A 69 12.40 -8.62 11.84
C ASP A 69 11.75 -7.53 10.97
N ALA A 70 10.65 -7.92 10.31
CA ALA A 70 10.03 -7.07 9.29
C ALA A 70 9.40 -5.79 9.85
N GLU A 71 8.89 -5.81 11.09
CA GLU A 71 8.29 -4.63 11.72
C GLU A 71 9.35 -3.61 12.07
N LYS A 72 10.45 -4.05 12.68
CA LYS A 72 11.61 -3.20 12.95
C LYS A 72 12.22 -2.62 11.66
N GLU A 73 12.38 -3.45 10.63
CA GLU A 73 12.91 -2.98 9.35
C GLU A 73 11.95 -1.99 8.66
N ALA A 74 10.64 -2.10 8.85
CA ALA A 74 9.68 -1.14 8.33
C ALA A 74 9.81 0.24 9.01
N GLU A 75 10.02 0.29 10.33
CA GLU A 75 10.29 1.54 11.05
C GLU A 75 11.54 2.23 10.50
N LEU A 76 12.66 1.50 10.42
CA LEU A 76 13.93 2.01 9.89
C LEU A 76 13.83 2.44 8.42
N PHE A 77 13.07 1.73 7.60
CA PHE A 77 12.81 2.09 6.22
C PHE A 77 12.15 3.47 6.12
N TRP A 78 11.14 3.73 6.94
CA TRP A 78 10.45 5.01 6.90
C TRP A 78 11.21 6.15 7.57
N GLU A 79 12.19 5.86 8.43
CA GLU A 79 13.16 6.87 8.87
C GLU A 79 14.03 7.36 7.71
N GLU A 80 14.45 6.44 6.80
CA GLU A 80 15.25 6.76 5.63
C GLU A 80 14.44 7.41 4.48
N LYS A 81 13.15 7.08 4.34
CA LYS A 81 12.29 7.44 3.19
C LYS A 81 11.25 8.52 3.48
N ALA A 82 11.32 9.18 4.61
CA ALA A 82 10.34 10.20 4.98
C ALA A 82 10.28 11.38 4.00
N ASP A 83 11.39 11.68 3.33
CA ASP A 83 11.52 12.73 2.32
C ASP A 83 10.83 12.44 0.98
N LYS A 84 10.37 11.19 0.78
CA LYS A 84 9.62 10.77 -0.42
C LYS A 84 8.10 10.87 -0.27
N MET A 85 7.62 11.40 0.83
CA MET A 85 6.19 11.74 0.91
C MET A 85 5.88 12.96 0.06
N ASN A 86 4.77 12.93 -0.66
CA ASN A 86 4.34 14.09 -1.42
C ASN A 86 4.03 15.26 -0.48
N ASP A 87 4.64 16.42 -0.69
CA ASP A 87 4.55 17.61 0.19
C ASP A 87 3.12 18.09 0.41
N TRP A 88 2.24 17.84 -0.55
CA TRP A 88 0.83 18.23 -0.46
C TRP A 88 0.02 17.30 0.45
N PHE A 89 0.55 16.14 0.85
CA PHE A 89 -0.14 15.22 1.74
C PHE A 89 0.21 15.52 3.21
N ASN A 90 -0.66 16.26 3.87
CA ASN A 90 -0.52 16.59 5.28
C ASN A 90 -1.83 16.35 6.04
N PRO A 91 -2.11 15.12 6.52
CA PRO A 91 -3.37 14.79 7.21
C PRO A 91 -3.70 15.68 8.41
N ARG A 92 -2.68 16.19 9.11
CA ARG A 92 -2.87 17.02 10.31
C ARG A 92 -3.41 18.42 10.01
N GLU A 93 -3.30 18.87 8.78
CA GLU A 93 -3.80 20.18 8.33
C GLU A 93 -5.14 20.03 7.57
N HIS A 94 -5.65 18.81 7.40
CA HIS A 94 -6.92 18.59 6.73
C HIS A 94 -8.11 18.92 7.65
N ASP A 95 -9.15 19.50 7.06
CA ASP A 95 -10.43 19.82 7.72
C ASP A 95 -11.36 18.59 7.84
N VAL A 96 -11.00 17.49 7.19
CA VAL A 96 -11.73 16.22 7.19
C VAL A 96 -10.81 15.07 7.54
N LYS A 97 -11.40 13.92 7.87
CA LYS A 97 -10.66 12.70 8.17
C LYS A 97 -9.85 12.22 6.97
N THR A 98 -8.71 11.61 7.23
CA THR A 98 -7.83 11.03 6.22
C THR A 98 -7.87 9.51 6.30
N VAL A 99 -8.29 8.88 5.21
CA VAL A 99 -8.34 7.42 5.07
C VAL A 99 -7.35 6.99 4.00
N VAL A 100 -6.43 6.08 4.35
CA VAL A 100 -5.53 5.45 3.38
C VAL A 100 -5.99 4.03 3.10
N CYS A 101 -6.18 3.69 1.81
CA CYS A 101 -6.59 2.35 1.38
C CYS A 101 -5.61 1.79 0.35
N SER A 102 -4.75 0.84 0.76
CA SER A 102 -3.61 0.39 -0.03
C SER A 102 -3.52 -1.11 -0.22
N ALA A 103 -2.95 -1.51 -1.36
CA ALA A 103 -2.54 -2.89 -1.57
C ALA A 103 -1.29 -3.26 -0.75
N SER A 104 -0.47 -2.33 -0.31
CA SER A 104 0.74 -2.61 0.48
C SER A 104 0.43 -3.25 1.84
N PRO A 105 1.36 -4.04 2.43
CA PRO A 105 1.12 -4.68 3.73
C PRO A 105 0.92 -3.68 4.86
N VAL A 106 -0.04 -3.96 5.77
CA VAL A 106 -0.30 -3.11 6.95
C VAL A 106 0.98 -2.87 7.76
N PHE A 107 1.72 -3.92 8.13
CA PHE A 107 2.92 -3.79 8.96
C PHE A 107 3.96 -2.87 8.33
N GLN A 108 4.02 -2.85 6.99
CA GLN A 108 5.01 -2.09 6.25
C GLN A 108 4.69 -0.60 6.21
N ILE A 109 3.43 -0.21 6.00
CA ILE A 109 3.07 1.21 5.83
C ILE A 109 2.43 1.86 7.07
N LYS A 110 2.03 1.05 8.06
CA LYS A 110 1.45 1.56 9.30
C LYS A 110 2.37 2.54 10.05
N PRO A 111 3.68 2.28 10.20
CA PRO A 111 4.55 3.21 10.93
C PRO A 111 4.55 4.63 10.36
N VAL A 112 4.57 4.77 9.03
CA VAL A 112 4.54 6.09 8.41
C VAL A 112 3.14 6.71 8.44
N CYS A 113 2.08 5.93 8.27
CA CYS A 113 0.71 6.43 8.37
C CYS A 113 0.42 6.98 9.78
N ASP A 114 0.85 6.27 10.83
CA ASP A 114 0.73 6.73 12.21
C ASP A 114 1.52 8.04 12.44
N LYS A 115 2.76 8.10 11.95
CA LYS A 115 3.61 9.29 12.05
C LYS A 115 3.02 10.52 11.33
N LEU A 116 2.36 10.31 10.19
CA LEU A 116 1.69 11.36 9.43
C LEU A 116 0.36 11.78 10.04
N GLY A 117 -0.25 10.97 10.91
CA GLY A 117 -1.55 11.26 11.52
C GLY A 117 -2.74 10.84 10.65
N VAL A 118 -2.59 9.76 9.86
CA VAL A 118 -3.70 9.14 9.13
C VAL A 118 -4.73 8.59 10.12
N ASP A 119 -6.01 8.95 9.96
CA ASP A 119 -7.08 8.57 10.88
C ASP A 119 -7.47 7.08 10.75
N LEU A 120 -7.45 6.54 9.53
CA LEU A 120 -7.77 5.15 9.27
C LEU A 120 -6.90 4.57 8.16
N LEU A 121 -6.22 3.46 8.45
CA LEU A 121 -5.46 2.68 7.48
C LEU A 121 -6.17 1.36 7.17
N ILE A 122 -6.55 1.16 5.91
CA ILE A 122 -7.05 -0.09 5.36
C ILE A 122 -6.03 -0.61 4.33
N ALA A 123 -5.33 -1.69 4.65
CA ALA A 123 -4.26 -2.20 3.80
C ALA A 123 -4.21 -3.74 3.83
N THR A 124 -3.39 -4.36 2.98
CA THR A 124 -3.31 -5.81 2.93
C THR A 124 -2.83 -6.36 4.28
N ARG A 125 -3.63 -7.19 4.92
CA ARG A 125 -3.25 -7.90 6.15
C ARG A 125 -2.26 -9.00 5.80
N MET A 126 -1.01 -8.79 6.14
CA MET A 126 0.06 -9.75 5.89
C MET A 126 0.80 -10.02 7.20
N ASN A 127 1.02 -11.27 7.47
CA ASN A 127 1.80 -11.67 8.64
C ASN A 127 3.28 -11.30 8.43
N PRO A 128 3.87 -10.45 9.28
CA PRO A 128 5.24 -9.94 9.10
C PRO A 128 6.32 -11.00 9.24
N SER A 129 6.06 -12.11 9.95
CA SER A 129 7.03 -13.19 10.14
C SER A 129 7.00 -14.25 9.03
N THR A 130 5.91 -14.34 8.27
CA THR A 130 5.72 -15.40 7.26
C THR A 130 5.57 -14.90 5.83
N GLY A 131 5.15 -13.65 5.66
CA GLY A 131 4.80 -13.08 4.36
C GLY A 131 3.50 -13.61 3.76
N LEU A 132 2.68 -14.33 4.55
CA LEU A 132 1.39 -14.84 4.12
C LEU A 132 0.29 -13.79 4.31
N ILE A 133 -0.63 -13.72 3.35
CA ILE A 133 -1.76 -12.78 3.40
C ILE A 133 -2.92 -13.42 4.17
N GLU A 134 -3.39 -12.71 5.19
CA GLU A 134 -4.57 -13.04 5.97
C GLU A 134 -5.80 -12.42 5.31
N GLY A 135 -6.67 -13.26 4.72
CA GLY A 135 -7.77 -12.83 3.87
C GLY A 135 -7.34 -12.56 2.43
N GLU A 136 -7.74 -11.44 1.85
CA GLU A 136 -7.45 -11.09 0.45
C GLU A 136 -6.48 -9.90 0.33
N ASN A 137 -5.85 -9.78 -0.84
CA ASN A 137 -5.01 -8.62 -1.18
C ASN A 137 -5.90 -7.39 -1.38
N CYS A 138 -5.69 -6.33 -0.61
CA CYS A 138 -6.49 -5.11 -0.61
C CYS A 138 -6.27 -4.29 -1.90
N LYS A 139 -6.84 -4.77 -3.02
CA LYS A 139 -6.71 -4.15 -4.34
C LYS A 139 -8.03 -4.17 -5.11
N SER A 140 -8.27 -3.13 -5.93
CA SER A 140 -9.45 -3.04 -6.80
C SER A 140 -10.76 -3.22 -6.01
N THR A 141 -11.62 -4.16 -6.35
CA THR A 141 -12.90 -4.42 -5.67
C THR A 141 -12.77 -4.78 -4.20
N GLU A 142 -11.66 -5.41 -3.79
CA GLU A 142 -11.39 -5.70 -2.38
C GLU A 142 -11.22 -4.42 -1.55
N LYS A 143 -10.64 -3.36 -2.11
CA LYS A 143 -10.60 -2.04 -1.44
C LYS A 143 -12.02 -1.58 -1.10
N VAL A 144 -12.95 -1.62 -2.05
CA VAL A 144 -14.36 -1.22 -1.83
C VAL A 144 -15.04 -2.09 -0.78
N PHE A 145 -14.87 -3.40 -0.86
CA PHE A 145 -15.44 -4.32 0.11
C PHE A 145 -14.98 -3.98 1.54
N ARG A 146 -13.69 -3.73 1.71
CA ARG A 146 -13.14 -3.40 3.01
C ARG A 146 -13.52 -2.01 3.49
N LEU A 147 -13.55 -1.01 2.60
CA LEU A 147 -14.04 0.32 2.94
C LEU A 147 -15.48 0.29 3.44
N LYS A 148 -16.37 -0.44 2.75
CA LYS A 148 -17.77 -0.61 3.19
C LYS A 148 -17.91 -1.31 4.55
N LYS A 149 -16.96 -2.17 4.91
CA LYS A 149 -16.97 -2.92 6.17
C LYS A 149 -16.27 -2.17 7.31
N GLU A 150 -15.11 -1.57 7.04
CA GLU A 150 -14.20 -1.01 8.06
C GLU A 150 -14.33 0.52 8.18
N ALA A 151 -14.95 1.15 7.18
CA ALA A 151 -15.18 2.60 7.11
C ALA A 151 -16.65 2.93 6.77
N ALA A 152 -17.61 2.12 7.27
CA ALA A 152 -19.03 2.26 6.96
C ALA A 152 -19.63 3.63 7.34
N ASP A 153 -19.08 4.27 8.37
CA ASP A 153 -19.52 5.58 8.86
C ASP A 153 -18.86 6.76 8.13
N TYR A 154 -18.02 6.47 7.12
CA TYR A 154 -17.33 7.50 6.34
C TYR A 154 -18.02 7.77 5.02
N GLU A 155 -18.14 9.04 4.69
CA GLU A 155 -18.49 9.56 3.36
C GLU A 155 -17.20 10.13 2.76
N PHE A 156 -16.83 9.67 1.57
CA PHE A 156 -15.59 10.07 0.92
C PHE A 156 -15.81 11.29 0.04
N ARG A 157 -15.26 12.44 0.44
CA ARG A 157 -15.35 13.71 -0.27
C ARG A 157 -14.54 13.69 -1.55
N ASP A 158 -13.22 13.52 -1.41
CA ASP A 158 -12.27 13.44 -2.52
C ASP A 158 -11.54 12.10 -2.48
N VAL A 159 -11.25 11.54 -3.65
CA VAL A 159 -10.51 10.26 -3.78
C VAL A 159 -9.29 10.46 -4.66
N TYR A 160 -8.13 10.03 -4.16
CA TYR A 160 -6.81 10.22 -4.78
C TYR A 160 -6.19 8.87 -5.14
N THR A 161 -5.71 8.72 -6.38
CA THR A 161 -5.02 7.51 -6.84
C THR A 161 -4.03 7.81 -7.98
N ASP A 162 -2.95 7.02 -8.06
CA ASP A 162 -2.03 7.00 -9.21
C ASP A 162 -2.56 6.16 -10.38
N ASN A 163 -3.52 5.27 -10.11
CA ASN A 163 -3.99 4.28 -11.09
C ASN A 163 -5.52 4.24 -11.22
N PRO A 164 -6.12 5.19 -11.95
CA PRO A 164 -7.56 5.28 -12.11
C PRO A 164 -8.22 4.01 -12.68
N VAL A 165 -7.48 3.22 -13.48
CA VAL A 165 -8.00 1.97 -14.05
C VAL A 165 -8.16 0.90 -12.98
N SER A 166 -7.12 0.68 -12.17
CA SER A 166 -7.16 -0.32 -11.09
C SER A 166 -8.08 0.09 -9.95
N ASP A 167 -8.11 1.37 -9.64
CA ASP A 167 -8.81 1.96 -8.51
C ASP A 167 -10.14 2.63 -8.93
N GLY A 168 -10.59 2.41 -10.17
CA GLY A 168 -11.91 2.83 -10.62
C GLY A 168 -13.03 2.57 -9.61
N PRO A 169 -13.11 1.37 -9.01
CA PRO A 169 -14.14 1.08 -8.00
C PRO A 169 -14.12 1.98 -6.77
N ILE A 170 -12.95 2.46 -6.30
CA ILE A 170 -12.90 3.39 -5.16
C ILE A 170 -13.13 4.84 -5.60
N LEU A 171 -12.78 5.21 -6.84
CA LEU A 171 -13.10 6.53 -7.39
C LEU A 171 -14.61 6.80 -7.45
N GLU A 172 -15.41 5.74 -7.64
CA GLU A 172 -16.90 5.85 -7.62
C GLU A 172 -17.46 6.13 -6.22
N LEU A 173 -16.64 6.10 -5.17
CA LEU A 173 -17.05 6.48 -3.81
C LEU A 173 -16.90 7.99 -3.56
N ALA A 174 -16.23 8.72 -4.45
CA ALA A 174 -16.03 10.17 -4.31
C ALA A 174 -17.36 10.91 -4.49
N THR A 175 -17.68 11.78 -3.51
CA THR A 175 -18.87 12.65 -3.58
C THR A 175 -18.57 14.01 -4.20
N ARG A 176 -17.29 14.42 -4.31
CA ARG A 176 -16.88 15.71 -4.86
C ARG A 176 -15.87 15.58 -5.99
N LYS A 177 -14.63 15.12 -5.69
CA LYS A 177 -13.53 15.10 -6.67
C LYS A 177 -12.87 13.74 -6.79
N LYS A 178 -12.58 13.35 -8.04
CA LYS A 178 -11.72 12.23 -8.39
C LYS A 178 -10.38 12.79 -8.83
N ILE A 179 -9.29 12.44 -8.16
CA ILE A 179 -8.00 13.07 -8.37
C ILE A 179 -6.97 12.01 -8.77
N HIS A 180 -6.40 12.20 -9.94
CA HIS A 180 -5.30 11.40 -10.45
C HIS A 180 -3.97 12.02 -10.05
N ILE A 181 -3.07 11.19 -9.53
CA ILE A 181 -1.70 11.56 -9.17
C ILE A 181 -0.75 10.99 -10.21
N GLN A 182 0.06 11.85 -10.81
CA GLN A 182 1.08 11.45 -11.75
C GLN A 182 2.38 12.22 -11.48
N GLY A 183 3.44 11.52 -11.06
CA GLY A 183 4.72 12.13 -10.70
C GLY A 183 4.57 13.24 -9.64
N GLY A 184 3.80 12.98 -8.59
CA GLY A 184 3.52 13.90 -7.49
C GLY A 184 2.55 15.05 -7.82
N LYS A 185 2.12 15.20 -9.09
CA LYS A 185 1.17 16.23 -9.51
C LYS A 185 -0.27 15.75 -9.45
N ARG A 186 -1.17 16.62 -9.00
CA ARG A 186 -2.61 16.36 -8.88
C ARG A 186 -3.36 16.89 -10.10
N SER A 187 -4.25 16.08 -10.67
CA SER A 187 -5.20 16.48 -11.72
C SER A 187 -6.57 15.90 -11.44
N GLU A 188 -7.62 16.70 -11.59
CA GLU A 188 -9.02 16.24 -11.49
C GLU A 188 -9.41 15.48 -12.76
N ILE A 189 -10.15 14.34 -12.62
CA ILE A 189 -10.56 13.43 -13.70
C ILE A 189 -12.05 13.12 -13.63
#